data_c14eb09ce44e9496a67ddaa95cc9290a
#
_entry.id   c14eb09ce44e9496a67ddaa95cc9290a
#
_cell.length_a   1.000
_cell.length_b   1.000
_cell.length_c   1.000
_cell.angle_alpha   90.00
_cell.angle_beta   90.00
_cell.angle_gamma   90.00
#
_symmetry.space_group_name_H-M   'P 1'
#
loop_
_entity.id
_entity.type
_entity.pdbx_description
1 polymer ?
#
loop_
_entity_poly.entity_id
_entity_poly.type
_entity_poly.pdbx_seq_one_letter_code
_entity_poly.pdbx_strand_id
1 'polypeptide(L)'
;MSEEKKVLTGVTGKVKWFDGEKGYGFITVDDTDYFMHYSSINMPDRKKYLDKNDTVEFEPGKNDKGLLATNITPVLTLGMILKALKKEGLYVNKFQNAYGVEVYHVVNENNVIQSPEQGMYFNELAKYAELVS
;
A
#
# COMPACT_ATOMS: atom_id res chain seq x y z
N MET A 1 20.66 -1.85 25.35
CA MET A 1 20.74 -2.83 24.29
C MET A 1 20.30 -2.24 22.99
N SER A 2 21.03 -2.52 21.96
CA SER A 2 20.73 -1.92 20.67
C SER A 2 19.47 -2.52 20.04
N GLU A 3 19.11 -3.71 20.43
CA GLU A 3 17.94 -4.35 19.85
C GLU A 3 16.65 -3.62 20.14
N GLU A 4 16.53 -3.06 21.33
CA GLU A 4 15.32 -2.35 21.69
C GLU A 4 15.10 -1.15 20.79
N LYS A 5 16.17 -0.51 20.38
CA LYS A 5 16.04 0.65 19.52
C LYS A 5 15.43 0.30 18.18
N LYS A 6 15.81 -0.84 17.64
CA LYS A 6 15.26 -1.25 16.37
C LYS A 6 13.77 -1.48 16.45
N VAL A 7 13.34 -2.07 17.54
CA VAL A 7 11.92 -2.35 17.71
C VAL A 7 11.11 -1.08 17.74
N LEU A 8 11.70 0.01 18.22
CA LEU A 8 10.96 1.24 18.44
C LEU A 8 11.04 2.22 17.28
N THR A 9 11.76 1.90 16.22
CA THR A 9 11.97 2.89 15.15
C THR A 9 10.98 2.79 14.02
N GLY A 10 10.33 1.66 13.85
CA GLY A 10 9.42 1.47 12.72
C GLY A 10 7.97 1.61 13.11
N VAL A 11 7.23 2.31 12.28
CA VAL A 11 5.79 2.46 12.44
C VAL A 11 5.15 1.94 11.16
N THR A 12 4.03 1.23 11.32
CA THR A 12 3.30 0.70 10.17
C THR A 12 2.16 1.64 9.82
N GLY A 13 2.06 1.99 8.55
CA GLY A 13 0.99 2.86 8.08
C GLY A 13 0.51 2.45 6.71
N LYS A 14 -0.48 3.16 6.23
CA LYS A 14 -1.06 2.93 4.91
C LYS A 14 -0.91 4.15 4.03
N VAL A 15 -0.62 3.92 2.77
CA VAL A 15 -0.51 5.02 1.81
C VAL A 15 -1.89 5.61 1.59
N LYS A 16 -2.03 6.89 1.89
CA LYS A 16 -3.28 7.61 1.68
C LYS A 16 -3.43 7.96 0.20
N TRP A 17 -2.36 8.47 -0.38
CA TRP A 17 -2.24 8.67 -1.82
C TRP A 17 -0.79 8.95 -2.15
N PHE A 18 -0.44 8.75 -3.40
CA PHE A 18 0.89 9.03 -3.88
C PHE A 18 0.79 9.46 -5.34
N ASP A 19 1.44 10.59 -5.66
CA ASP A 19 1.47 11.12 -7.02
C ASP A 19 2.82 10.79 -7.64
N GLY A 20 2.84 9.83 -8.56
CA GLY A 20 4.09 9.36 -9.16
C GLY A 20 4.79 10.41 -10.01
N GLU A 21 4.03 11.34 -10.58
CA GLU A 21 4.63 12.40 -11.38
C GLU A 21 5.31 13.45 -10.53
N LYS A 22 4.66 13.83 -9.44
CA LYS A 22 5.21 14.84 -8.53
C LYS A 22 6.19 14.26 -7.53
N GLY A 23 6.11 12.94 -7.29
CA GLY A 23 7.05 12.25 -6.44
C GLY A 23 6.79 12.40 -4.96
N TYR A 24 5.54 12.63 -4.55
CA TYR A 24 5.22 12.72 -3.13
C TYR A 24 3.80 12.26 -2.84
N GLY A 25 3.52 12.07 -1.57
CA GLY A 25 2.22 11.67 -1.11
C GLY A 25 2.15 11.69 0.40
N PHE A 26 1.22 10.94 0.95
CA PHE A 26 1.03 10.87 2.40
C PHE A 26 0.77 9.44 2.86
N ILE A 27 1.27 9.15 4.06
CA ILE A 27 1.02 7.88 4.76
C ILE A 27 0.18 8.21 5.97
N THR A 28 -0.86 7.41 6.20
CA THR A 28 -1.75 7.60 7.35
C THR A 28 -1.53 6.51 8.38
N VAL A 29 -1.41 6.93 9.64
CA VAL A 29 -1.41 6.02 10.79
C VAL A 29 -2.50 6.53 11.71
N ASP A 30 -3.56 5.72 11.87
CA ASP A 30 -4.75 6.16 12.59
C ASP A 30 -5.27 7.44 11.92
N ASP A 31 -5.34 8.55 12.63
CA ASP A 31 -5.84 9.79 12.06
C ASP A 31 -4.73 10.78 11.73
N THR A 32 -3.50 10.31 11.70
CA THR A 32 -2.35 11.18 11.51
C THR A 32 -1.72 10.92 10.14
N ASP A 33 -1.50 11.98 9.38
CA ASP A 33 -0.89 11.91 8.06
C ASP A 33 0.57 12.34 8.13
N TYR A 34 1.42 11.59 7.44
CA TYR A 34 2.85 11.89 7.35
C TYR A 34 3.21 12.10 5.89
N PHE A 35 3.86 13.23 5.61
CA PHE A 35 4.34 13.51 4.27
C PHE A 35 5.42 12.51 3.87
N MET A 36 5.39 12.03 2.63
CA MET A 36 6.46 11.18 2.11
C MET A 36 6.91 11.69 0.76
N HIS A 37 8.21 11.61 0.53
CA HIS A 37 8.81 11.96 -0.73
C HIS A 37 9.42 10.69 -1.33
N TYR A 38 9.40 10.56 -2.66
CA TYR A 38 9.87 9.33 -3.28
C TYR A 38 11.31 8.97 -2.90
N SER A 39 12.12 9.98 -2.62
CA SER A 39 13.52 9.72 -2.25
C SER A 39 13.66 8.96 -0.94
N SER A 40 12.61 8.93 -0.12
CA SER A 40 12.61 8.20 1.15
C SER A 40 12.04 6.80 1.04
N ILE A 41 11.63 6.39 -0.15
CA ILE A 41 11.06 5.06 -0.36
C ILE A 41 12.17 4.09 -0.71
N ASN A 42 12.26 3.01 0.06
CA ASN A 42 13.30 1.99 -0.15
C ASN A 42 12.88 1.03 -1.25
N MET A 43 13.01 1.48 -2.49
CA MET A 43 12.70 0.70 -3.68
C MET A 43 13.71 1.09 -4.76
N PRO A 44 13.91 0.24 -5.77
CA PRO A 44 14.78 0.60 -6.90
C PRO A 44 14.27 1.88 -7.57
N ASP A 45 15.17 2.74 -8.00
CA ASP A 45 14.81 4.05 -8.54
C ASP A 45 13.73 4.00 -9.61
N ARG A 46 13.80 3.02 -10.49
CA ARG A 46 12.84 2.93 -11.58
C ARG A 46 11.47 2.48 -11.15
N LYS A 47 11.34 2.03 -9.88
CA LYS A 47 10.09 1.47 -9.40
C LYS A 47 9.58 2.16 -8.17
N LYS A 48 10.06 3.36 -7.90
CA LYS A 48 9.62 4.08 -6.70
C LYS A 48 8.21 4.60 -6.88
N TYR A 49 7.26 3.77 -6.55
CA TYR A 49 5.86 4.09 -6.65
C TYR A 49 5.08 3.28 -5.62
N LEU A 50 4.09 3.93 -5.02
CA LEU A 50 3.20 3.27 -4.07
C LEU A 50 1.76 3.55 -4.47
N ASP A 51 0.91 2.59 -4.23
CA ASP A 51 -0.51 2.71 -4.51
C ASP A 51 -1.28 3.03 -3.24
N LYS A 52 -2.42 3.64 -3.41
CA LYS A 52 -3.33 3.88 -2.29
C LYS A 52 -3.62 2.56 -1.60
N ASN A 53 -3.60 2.57 -0.27
CA ASN A 53 -3.83 1.42 0.60
C ASN A 53 -2.64 0.49 0.77
N ASP A 54 -1.52 0.74 0.08
CA ASP A 54 -0.31 -0.05 0.32
C ASP A 54 0.10 0.08 1.77
N THR A 55 0.59 -1.01 2.34
CA THR A 55 1.08 -1.02 3.72
C THR A 55 2.59 -0.84 3.71
N VAL A 56 3.07 0.09 4.51
CA VAL A 56 4.50 0.40 4.59
C VAL A 56 4.92 0.52 6.04
N GLU A 57 6.23 0.32 6.27
CA GLU A 57 6.86 0.67 7.55
C GLU A 57 7.74 1.86 7.30
N PHE A 58 7.81 2.77 8.27
CA PHE A 58 8.59 3.97 8.09
C PHE A 58 9.02 4.53 9.43
N GLU A 59 9.95 5.48 9.40
CA GLU A 59 10.39 6.19 10.58
C GLU A 59 9.69 7.55 10.59
N PRO A 60 8.89 7.81 11.64
CA PRO A 60 8.21 9.10 11.73
C PRO A 60 9.20 10.19 12.16
N GLY A 61 9.02 11.36 11.60
CA GLY A 61 9.85 12.51 11.92
C GLY A 61 9.06 13.78 11.77
N LYS A 62 9.78 14.88 11.79
CA LYS A 62 9.15 16.19 11.74
C LYS A 62 10.14 17.22 11.21
N ASN A 63 9.65 18.13 10.39
CA ASN A 63 10.44 19.25 9.93
C ASN A 63 9.63 20.53 10.09
N ASP A 64 10.11 21.61 9.51
CA ASP A 64 9.45 22.90 9.63
C ASP A 64 8.02 22.91 9.11
N LYS A 65 7.74 22.03 8.18
CA LYS A 65 6.43 21.99 7.53
C LYS A 65 5.47 21.01 8.16
N GLY A 66 5.95 20.15 9.06
CA GLY A 66 5.08 19.20 9.74
C GLY A 66 5.64 17.81 9.81
N LEU A 67 4.75 16.85 9.94
CA LEU A 67 5.13 15.44 10.11
C LEU A 67 5.62 14.84 8.80
N LEU A 68 6.58 13.95 8.91
CA LEU A 68 7.32 13.45 7.77
C LEU A 68 7.66 11.98 7.97
N ALA A 69 7.62 11.20 6.89
CA ALA A 69 8.01 9.79 6.90
C ALA A 69 9.33 9.63 6.16
N THR A 70 10.25 8.87 6.77
CA THR A 70 11.52 8.54 6.13
C THR A 70 11.76 7.05 6.25
N ASN A 71 12.75 6.56 5.51
CA ASN A 71 13.11 5.14 5.54
C ASN A 71 11.87 4.26 5.33
N ILE A 72 11.14 4.55 4.24
CA ILE A 72 9.85 3.92 3.97
C ILE A 72 10.07 2.59 3.26
N THR A 73 9.63 1.50 3.89
CA THR A 73 9.82 0.16 3.33
C THR A 73 8.46 -0.47 3.05
N PRO A 74 8.20 -0.85 1.78
CA PRO A 74 6.93 -1.51 1.45
C PRO A 74 6.82 -2.85 2.15
N VAL A 75 5.67 -3.11 2.76
CA VAL A 75 5.40 -4.35 3.46
C VAL A 75 4.39 -5.18 2.70
N LEU A 76 3.29 -4.55 2.28
CA LEU A 76 2.24 -5.22 1.52
C LEU A 76 1.68 -4.20 0.54
N THR A 77 1.97 -4.41 -0.74
CA THR A 77 1.56 -3.46 -1.77
C THR A 77 0.63 -4.13 -2.77
N LEU A 78 -0.14 -3.29 -3.46
CA LEU A 78 -0.98 -3.78 -4.54
C LEU A 78 -0.12 -4.48 -5.59
N GLY A 79 1.08 -3.95 -5.85
CA GLY A 79 1.98 -4.60 -6.80
C GLY A 79 2.32 -6.02 -6.42
N MET A 80 2.53 -6.28 -5.13
CA MET A 80 2.80 -7.64 -4.66
C MET A 80 1.59 -8.54 -4.87
N ILE A 81 0.41 -8.01 -4.60
CA ILE A 81 -0.83 -8.76 -4.78
C ILE A 81 -1.04 -9.10 -6.25
N LEU A 82 -0.85 -8.12 -7.13
CA LEU A 82 -1.02 -8.34 -8.56
C LEU A 82 -0.07 -9.40 -9.08
N LYS A 83 1.17 -9.36 -8.62
CA LYS A 83 2.16 -10.32 -9.03
C LYS A 83 1.80 -11.74 -8.59
N ALA A 84 1.33 -11.87 -7.35
CA ALA A 84 0.95 -13.16 -6.81
C ALA A 84 -0.23 -13.77 -7.58
N LEU A 85 -1.24 -12.95 -7.89
CA LEU A 85 -2.42 -13.42 -8.59
C LEU A 85 -2.13 -13.73 -10.06
N LYS A 86 -1.25 -12.96 -10.68
CA LYS A 86 -0.93 -13.17 -12.07
C LYS A 86 -0.35 -14.56 -12.33
N LYS A 87 0.36 -15.11 -11.37
CA LYS A 87 0.91 -16.45 -11.49
C LYS A 87 -0.17 -17.49 -11.67
N GLU A 88 -1.38 -17.20 -11.23
CA GLU A 88 -2.51 -18.11 -11.35
C GLU A 88 -3.49 -17.69 -12.44
N GLY A 89 -3.07 -16.75 -13.27
CA GLY A 89 -3.92 -16.29 -14.36
C GLY A 89 -5.05 -15.39 -13.90
N LEU A 90 -4.85 -14.71 -12.76
CA LEU A 90 -5.86 -13.85 -12.19
C LEU A 90 -5.42 -12.39 -12.24
N TYR A 91 -6.39 -11.51 -12.32
CA TYR A 91 -6.17 -10.08 -12.46
C TYR A 91 -7.10 -9.33 -11.53
N VAL A 92 -6.84 -8.05 -11.33
CA VAL A 92 -7.59 -7.25 -10.37
C VAL A 92 -8.20 -6.04 -11.08
N ASN A 93 -9.48 -5.81 -10.86
CA ASN A 93 -10.16 -4.59 -11.26
C ASN A 93 -10.50 -3.79 -10.02
N LYS A 94 -10.32 -2.48 -10.09
CA LYS A 94 -10.54 -1.58 -8.98
C LYS A 94 -11.74 -0.69 -9.31
N PHE A 95 -12.63 -0.49 -8.32
CA PHE A 95 -13.78 0.38 -8.53
C PHE A 95 -14.24 0.95 -7.21
N GLN A 96 -15.15 1.92 -7.25
CA GLN A 96 -15.71 2.48 -6.04
C GLN A 96 -17.10 1.89 -5.81
N ASN A 97 -17.38 1.49 -4.57
CA ASN A 97 -18.69 0.95 -4.24
C ASN A 97 -19.68 2.08 -4.03
N ALA A 98 -20.90 1.73 -3.59
CA ALA A 98 -21.97 2.71 -3.41
C ALA A 98 -21.64 3.77 -2.37
N TYR A 99 -20.69 3.49 -1.49
CA TYR A 99 -20.30 4.43 -0.44
C TYR A 99 -19.07 5.25 -0.82
N GLY A 100 -18.60 5.12 -2.06
CA GLY A 100 -17.43 5.83 -2.51
C GLY A 100 -16.12 5.24 -2.02
N VAL A 101 -16.16 4.01 -1.49
CA VAL A 101 -14.95 3.34 -0.99
C VAL A 101 -14.37 2.48 -2.10
N GLU A 102 -13.05 2.53 -2.21
CA GLU A 102 -12.33 1.77 -3.23
C GLU A 102 -12.33 0.29 -2.87
N VAL A 103 -12.78 -0.56 -3.79
CA VAL A 103 -12.83 -2.01 -3.61
C VAL A 103 -12.32 -2.69 -4.86
N TYR A 104 -12.15 -4.01 -4.79
CA TYR A 104 -11.48 -4.78 -5.83
C TYR A 104 -12.25 -6.03 -6.19
N HIS A 105 -12.23 -6.37 -7.48
CA HIS A 105 -12.65 -7.69 -7.96
C HIS A 105 -11.43 -8.44 -8.44
N VAL A 106 -11.40 -9.75 -8.21
CA VAL A 106 -10.44 -10.63 -8.86
C VAL A 106 -11.15 -11.27 -10.02
N VAL A 107 -10.55 -11.22 -11.22
CA VAL A 107 -11.16 -11.74 -12.44
C VAL A 107 -10.17 -12.67 -13.12
N ASN A 108 -10.70 -13.57 -13.97
CA ASN A 108 -9.84 -14.44 -14.78
C ASN A 108 -9.52 -13.72 -16.10
N GLU A 109 -8.80 -14.41 -16.99
CA GLU A 109 -8.38 -13.81 -18.24
C GLU A 109 -9.53 -13.47 -19.17
N ASN A 110 -10.70 -14.03 -18.92
CA ASN A 110 -11.91 -13.70 -19.68
C ASN A 110 -12.73 -12.60 -19.00
N ASN A 111 -12.15 -11.97 -17.98
CA ASN A 111 -12.79 -10.90 -17.23
C ASN A 111 -14.02 -11.36 -16.46
N VAL A 112 -14.05 -12.63 -16.08
CA VAL A 112 -15.14 -13.18 -15.27
C VAL A 112 -14.75 -13.06 -13.79
N ILE A 113 -15.67 -12.52 -12.99
CA ILE A 113 -15.40 -12.28 -11.57
C ILE A 113 -15.28 -13.58 -10.81
N GLN A 114 -14.18 -13.73 -10.06
CA GLN A 114 -13.89 -14.90 -9.25
C GLN A 114 -14.07 -14.65 -7.77
N SER A 115 -14.30 -13.41 -7.37
CA SER A 115 -14.39 -12.99 -5.98
C SER A 115 -15.80 -12.50 -5.70
N PRO A 116 -16.11 -12.11 -4.44
CA PRO A 116 -17.45 -11.62 -4.13
C PRO A 116 -17.85 -10.42 -4.99
N GLU A 117 -19.10 -10.43 -5.43
CA GLU A 117 -19.61 -9.45 -6.38
C GLU A 117 -19.57 -8.03 -5.83
N GLN A 118 -19.78 -7.86 -4.53
CA GLN A 118 -19.75 -6.52 -3.93
C GLN A 118 -18.35 -5.93 -3.86
N GLY A 119 -17.35 -6.74 -4.16
CA GLY A 119 -15.96 -6.29 -4.09
C GLY A 119 -15.32 -6.58 -2.76
N MET A 120 -13.99 -6.52 -2.75
CA MET A 120 -13.22 -6.78 -1.55
C MET A 120 -12.43 -5.54 -1.19
N TYR A 121 -12.30 -5.28 0.11
CA TYR A 121 -11.38 -4.26 0.59
C TYR A 121 -9.95 -4.75 0.43
N PHE A 122 -9.01 -3.83 0.57
CA PHE A 122 -7.61 -4.17 0.34
C PHE A 122 -7.13 -5.36 1.16
N ASN A 123 -7.48 -5.41 2.45
CA ASN A 123 -7.06 -6.52 3.30
C ASN A 123 -7.66 -7.84 2.87
N GLU A 124 -8.90 -7.82 2.41
CA GLU A 124 -9.55 -9.02 1.92
C GLU A 124 -8.91 -9.49 0.63
N LEU A 125 -8.53 -8.56 -0.22
CA LEU A 125 -7.82 -8.89 -1.45
C LEU A 125 -6.48 -9.55 -1.14
N ALA A 126 -5.75 -9.03 -0.15
CA ALA A 126 -4.47 -9.60 0.24
C ALA A 126 -4.63 -11.01 0.77
N LYS A 127 -5.72 -11.28 1.50
CA LYS A 127 -6.01 -12.64 1.97
C LYS A 127 -6.34 -13.56 0.81
N TYR A 128 -7.08 -13.06 -0.15
CA TYR A 128 -7.42 -13.83 -1.34
C TYR A 128 -6.16 -14.26 -2.07
N ALA A 129 -5.17 -13.38 -2.13
CA ALA A 129 -3.90 -13.67 -2.77
C ALA A 129 -2.96 -14.46 -1.86
N GLU A 130 -3.40 -14.79 -0.64
CA GLU A 130 -2.65 -15.57 0.33
C GLU A 130 -1.36 -14.88 0.79
N LEU A 131 -1.33 -13.57 0.76
CA LEU A 131 -0.18 -12.81 1.24
C LEU A 131 -0.28 -12.47 2.72
N VAL A 132 -1.46 -12.60 3.29
CA VAL A 132 -1.68 -12.44 4.73
C VAL A 132 -2.64 -13.53 5.19
N SER A 133 -2.63 -13.82 6.50
CA SER A 133 -3.49 -14.86 7.06
C SER A 133 -4.89 -14.37 7.37
#